data_2fa7e4353a1dce9f0f3c453c37dcc390
#
_entry.id   2fa7e4353a1dce9f0f3c453c37dcc390
#
_cell.length_a   1.000
_cell.length_b   1.000
_cell.length_c   1.000
_cell.angle_alpha   90.00
_cell.angle_beta   90.00
_cell.angle_gamma   90.00
#
_symmetry.space_group_name_H-M   'P 1'
#
loop_
_entity.id
_entity.type
_entity.pdbx_description
1 polymer ?
#
loop_
_entity_poly.entity_id
_entity_poly.type
_entity_poly.pdbx_seq_one_letter_code
_entity_poly.pdbx_strand_id
1 'polypeptide(L)'
;YAPLKITLTDTEAVIENRNLFTDLNAYDLVFASSVNGKPERRAVLRADCKPGGTEHIPFPFALPEAGLACMTVTAIQRAALPGIPAGYEAALGQVWHNYAVARLTLPAPQLVEMDCNVGVKGEGFEYIFGRGKGLVSIRYNGVQLLDDTVRPNFWRAPTNNDEGCAELFTFAFWKTAGLYARCDNLTAETKGDFVIARANYTLPDGQTLPIDFAIDGAGRCDITMTWQGTRTELPEFGLLFPLRRELTEVSYLGLGPRETTADRTAGGKMGAWSY
;
A
#
# COMPACT_ATOMS: atom_id res chain seq x y z
N TYR A 1 20.91 3.66 -12.56
CA TYR A 1 21.61 2.86 -13.58
C TYR A 1 22.03 1.53 -12.96
N ALA A 2 21.29 0.44 -13.30
CA ALA A 2 21.70 -0.90 -12.91
C ALA A 2 22.55 -1.53 -14.03
N PRO A 3 23.60 -2.30 -13.70
CA PRO A 3 24.46 -2.97 -14.69
C PRO A 3 23.72 -4.10 -15.44
N LEU A 4 22.63 -4.57 -14.90
CA LEU A 4 21.71 -5.53 -15.50
C LEU A 4 20.30 -4.95 -15.47
N LYS A 5 19.49 -5.21 -16.50
CA LYS A 5 18.04 -5.02 -16.45
C LYS A 5 17.39 -6.38 -16.35
N ILE A 6 16.62 -6.58 -15.30
CA ILE A 6 15.89 -7.83 -15.03
C ILE A 6 14.40 -7.54 -15.20
N THR A 7 13.79 -8.15 -16.20
CA THR A 7 12.35 -8.11 -16.46
C THR A 7 11.79 -9.51 -16.25
N LEU A 8 10.70 -9.63 -15.48
CA LEU A 8 10.08 -10.91 -15.21
C LEU A 8 8.76 -11.03 -15.96
N THR A 9 8.50 -12.21 -16.49
CA THR A 9 7.16 -12.69 -16.88
C THR A 9 6.64 -13.61 -15.77
N ASP A 10 5.56 -14.33 -15.99
CA ASP A 10 5.04 -15.29 -15.01
C ASP A 10 5.86 -16.60 -14.94
N THR A 11 6.73 -16.85 -15.91
CA THR A 11 7.44 -18.12 -16.06
C THR A 11 8.95 -18.01 -16.21
N GLU A 12 9.47 -16.83 -16.55
CA GLU A 12 10.89 -16.63 -16.80
C GLU A 12 11.38 -15.24 -16.41
N ALA A 13 12.70 -15.15 -16.22
CA ALA A 13 13.45 -13.90 -16.11
C ALA A 13 14.18 -13.61 -17.43
N VAL A 14 13.97 -12.42 -17.96
CA VAL A 14 14.72 -11.88 -19.11
C VAL A 14 15.75 -10.90 -18.57
N ILE A 15 17.03 -11.21 -18.73
CA ILE A 15 18.14 -10.45 -18.17
C ILE A 15 18.98 -9.83 -19.31
N GLU A 16 18.92 -8.51 -19.45
CA GLU A 16 19.78 -7.75 -20.35
C GLU A 16 21.09 -7.41 -19.61
N ASN A 17 22.21 -7.91 -20.11
CA ASN A 17 23.53 -7.55 -19.58
C ASN A 17 23.99 -6.20 -20.14
N ARG A 18 23.86 -5.15 -19.34
CA ARG A 18 24.23 -3.77 -19.70
C ARG A 18 25.64 -3.37 -19.27
N ASN A 19 26.41 -4.33 -18.75
CA ASN A 19 27.83 -4.10 -18.50
C ASN A 19 28.58 -3.88 -19.82
N LEU A 20 29.69 -3.17 -19.76
CA LEU A 20 30.58 -2.98 -20.91
C LEU A 20 31.58 -4.14 -21.05
N PHE A 21 32.01 -4.72 -19.92
CA PHE A 21 33.12 -5.69 -19.90
C PHE A 21 32.88 -6.91 -19.02
N THR A 22 31.79 -6.90 -18.22
CA THR A 22 31.52 -7.95 -17.22
C THR A 22 30.47 -8.92 -17.74
N ASP A 23 30.78 -10.21 -17.75
CA ASP A 23 29.86 -11.28 -18.09
C ASP A 23 28.84 -11.49 -16.99
N LEU A 24 27.65 -12.03 -17.34
CA LEU A 24 26.57 -12.31 -16.39
C LEU A 24 26.96 -13.31 -15.30
N ASN A 25 27.91 -14.22 -15.58
CA ASN A 25 28.41 -15.21 -14.61
C ASN A 25 29.21 -14.59 -13.43
N ALA A 26 29.50 -13.29 -13.48
CA ALA A 26 30.03 -12.56 -12.32
C ALA A 26 29.01 -12.40 -11.19
N TYR A 27 27.74 -12.72 -11.43
CA TYR A 27 26.64 -12.59 -10.49
C TYR A 27 26.04 -13.95 -10.14
N ASP A 28 25.59 -14.11 -8.90
CA ASP A 28 24.65 -15.15 -8.52
C ASP A 28 23.22 -14.60 -8.71
N LEU A 29 22.41 -15.32 -9.47
CA LEU A 29 21.02 -14.97 -9.74
C LEU A 29 20.13 -15.66 -8.71
N VAL A 30 19.65 -14.92 -7.73
CA VAL A 30 18.83 -15.42 -6.63
C VAL A 30 17.38 -15.29 -6.99
N PHE A 31 16.71 -16.42 -7.22
CA PHE A 31 15.27 -16.53 -7.40
C PHE A 31 14.61 -16.78 -6.04
N ALA A 32 13.63 -15.98 -5.69
CA ALA A 32 12.90 -16.12 -4.43
C ALA A 32 11.40 -15.87 -4.65
N SER A 33 10.55 -16.78 -4.18
CA SER A 33 9.11 -16.55 -4.14
C SER A 33 8.64 -16.26 -2.74
N SER A 34 7.57 -15.48 -2.63
CA SER A 34 6.90 -15.18 -1.38
C SER A 34 5.39 -15.09 -1.56
N VAL A 35 4.65 -15.35 -0.46
CA VAL A 35 3.20 -15.13 -0.36
C VAL A 35 2.94 -14.21 0.82
N ASN A 36 2.24 -13.11 0.58
CA ASN A 36 1.99 -12.07 1.59
C ASN A 36 3.26 -11.64 2.34
N GLY A 37 4.38 -11.52 1.59
CA GLY A 37 5.70 -11.16 2.11
C GLY A 37 6.42 -12.26 2.89
N LYS A 38 5.82 -13.44 3.09
CA LYS A 38 6.47 -14.59 3.72
C LYS A 38 7.24 -15.39 2.67
N PRO A 39 8.55 -15.66 2.88
CA PRO A 39 9.34 -16.47 1.94
C PRO A 39 8.78 -17.89 1.79
N GLU A 40 8.72 -18.39 0.54
CA GLU A 40 8.26 -19.73 0.22
C GLU A 40 9.40 -20.61 -0.33
N ARG A 41 10.03 -20.17 -1.42
CA ARG A 41 11.10 -20.92 -2.11
C ARG A 41 12.24 -20.00 -2.46
N ARG A 42 13.45 -20.58 -2.55
CA ARG A 42 14.67 -19.88 -2.97
C ARG A 42 15.56 -20.83 -3.77
N ALA A 43 16.10 -20.33 -4.88
CA ALA A 43 17.13 -21.00 -5.66
C ALA A 43 18.21 -19.98 -6.09
N VAL A 44 19.41 -20.47 -6.35
CA VAL A 44 20.51 -19.66 -6.89
C VAL A 44 20.93 -20.32 -8.21
N LEU A 45 20.84 -19.55 -9.28
CA LEU A 45 21.25 -19.99 -10.62
C LEU A 45 22.42 -19.12 -11.10
N ARG A 46 23.09 -19.62 -12.13
CA ARG A 46 24.15 -18.91 -12.86
C ARG A 46 23.89 -19.05 -14.34
N ALA A 47 24.24 -18.04 -15.09
CA ALA A 47 24.15 -18.05 -16.54
C ALA A 47 25.32 -17.27 -17.13
N ASP A 48 25.68 -17.62 -18.35
CA ASP A 48 26.69 -16.92 -19.15
C ASP A 48 25.98 -16.05 -20.17
N CYS A 49 26.21 -14.75 -20.11
CA CYS A 49 25.70 -13.81 -21.10
C CYS A 49 26.72 -12.69 -21.26
N LYS A 50 27.24 -12.50 -22.46
CA LYS A 50 28.21 -11.47 -22.77
C LYS A 50 27.63 -10.07 -22.58
N PRO A 51 28.51 -9.06 -22.38
CA PRO A 51 28.09 -7.65 -22.40
C PRO A 51 27.28 -7.32 -23.66
N GLY A 52 26.13 -6.62 -23.45
CA GLY A 52 25.20 -6.28 -24.52
C GLY A 52 24.25 -7.41 -24.92
N GLY A 53 24.40 -8.64 -24.38
CA GLY A 53 23.52 -9.77 -24.64
C GLY A 53 22.28 -9.80 -23.74
N THR A 54 21.36 -10.71 -24.08
CA THR A 54 20.15 -10.99 -23.32
C THR A 54 20.05 -12.48 -23.07
N GLU A 55 19.69 -12.87 -21.85
CA GLU A 55 19.52 -14.26 -21.44
C GLU A 55 18.10 -14.46 -20.91
N HIS A 56 17.49 -15.60 -21.29
CA HIS A 56 16.18 -16.03 -20.88
C HIS A 56 16.30 -17.21 -19.91
N ILE A 57 15.90 -17.04 -18.68
CA ILE A 57 16.07 -18.03 -17.61
C ILE A 57 14.70 -18.44 -17.10
N PRO A 58 14.21 -19.66 -17.37
CA PRO A 58 12.98 -20.18 -16.81
C PRO A 58 13.03 -20.16 -15.27
N PHE A 59 11.89 -19.90 -14.64
CA PHE A 59 11.82 -19.97 -13.17
C PHE A 59 12.11 -21.39 -12.70
N PRO A 60 12.95 -21.56 -11.65
CA PRO A 60 13.26 -22.89 -11.10
C PRO A 60 12.08 -23.51 -10.34
N PHE A 61 11.02 -22.75 -10.11
CA PHE A 61 9.77 -23.14 -9.47
C PHE A 61 8.63 -22.20 -9.90
N ALA A 62 7.40 -22.70 -9.86
CA ALA A 62 6.23 -21.89 -10.22
C ALA A 62 5.99 -20.75 -9.22
N LEU A 63 5.42 -19.66 -9.70
CA LEU A 63 4.88 -18.59 -8.86
C LEU A 63 3.69 -19.16 -8.07
N PRO A 64 3.60 -18.92 -6.74
CA PRO A 64 2.43 -19.32 -5.96
C PRO A 64 1.15 -18.66 -6.47
N GLU A 65 0.02 -19.36 -6.36
CA GLU A 65 -1.31 -18.85 -6.76
C GLU A 65 -2.17 -18.56 -5.52
N ALA A 66 -1.64 -17.79 -4.57
CA ALA A 66 -2.33 -17.47 -3.33
C ALA A 66 -1.93 -16.09 -2.79
N GLY A 67 -2.89 -15.34 -2.28
CA GLY A 67 -2.66 -14.02 -1.67
C GLY A 67 -1.88 -13.07 -2.57
N LEU A 68 -1.00 -12.25 -2.02
CA LEU A 68 -0.02 -11.48 -2.80
C LEU A 68 1.20 -12.37 -3.07
N ALA A 69 1.18 -13.07 -4.20
CA ALA A 69 2.30 -13.86 -4.68
C ALA A 69 3.32 -12.99 -5.37
N CYS A 70 4.59 -13.15 -5.04
CA CYS A 70 5.69 -12.39 -5.63
C CYS A 70 6.84 -13.32 -6.01
N MET A 71 7.38 -13.15 -7.23
CA MET A 71 8.69 -13.67 -7.65
C MET A 71 9.67 -12.52 -7.70
N THR A 72 10.80 -12.70 -7.05
CA THR A 72 11.91 -11.76 -7.06
C THR A 72 13.15 -12.44 -7.64
N VAL A 73 13.81 -11.78 -8.57
CA VAL A 73 15.13 -12.20 -9.06
C VAL A 73 16.13 -11.10 -8.77
N THR A 74 17.15 -11.45 -8.00
CA THR A 74 18.20 -10.52 -7.57
C THR A 74 19.55 -10.98 -8.11
N ALA A 75 20.28 -10.09 -8.77
CA ALA A 75 21.65 -10.32 -9.18
C ALA A 75 22.61 -9.88 -8.06
N ILE A 76 23.31 -10.82 -7.48
CA ILE A 76 24.25 -10.59 -6.37
C ILE A 76 25.67 -10.67 -6.88
N GLN A 77 26.46 -9.61 -6.65
CA GLN A 77 27.88 -9.57 -6.98
C GLN A 77 28.66 -10.68 -6.24
N ARG A 78 29.33 -11.57 -6.96
CA ARG A 78 30.04 -12.72 -6.36
C ARG A 78 31.37 -12.34 -5.75
N ALA A 79 32.17 -11.58 -6.45
CA ALA A 79 33.50 -11.15 -6.00
C ALA A 79 33.50 -9.66 -5.67
N ALA A 80 34.27 -9.27 -4.67
CA ALA A 80 34.47 -7.86 -4.37
C ALA A 80 35.20 -7.17 -5.53
N LEU A 81 34.74 -5.97 -5.88
CA LEU A 81 35.37 -5.06 -6.82
C LEU A 81 35.72 -3.75 -6.08
N PRO A 82 36.61 -2.90 -6.65
CA PRO A 82 36.86 -1.59 -6.07
C PRO A 82 35.56 -0.80 -5.85
N GLY A 83 35.24 -0.51 -4.58
CA GLY A 83 34.02 0.21 -4.21
C GLY A 83 32.73 -0.63 -4.16
N ILE A 84 32.75 -1.92 -4.54
CA ILE A 84 31.59 -2.80 -4.56
C ILE A 84 31.94 -4.08 -3.79
N PRO A 85 31.35 -4.34 -2.61
CA PRO A 85 31.63 -5.56 -1.84
C PRO A 85 31.02 -6.80 -2.51
N ALA A 86 31.59 -7.97 -2.24
CA ALA A 86 30.91 -9.23 -2.52
C ALA A 86 29.56 -9.28 -1.74
N GLY A 87 28.52 -9.86 -2.37
CA GLY A 87 27.18 -9.88 -1.80
C GLY A 87 26.34 -8.61 -2.12
N TYR A 88 26.90 -7.64 -2.81
CA TYR A 88 26.16 -6.44 -3.23
C TYR A 88 25.06 -6.79 -4.22
N GLU A 89 23.86 -6.25 -3.98
CA GLU A 89 22.74 -6.35 -4.90
C GLU A 89 22.92 -5.40 -6.07
N ALA A 90 23.28 -5.94 -7.24
CA ALA A 90 23.59 -5.16 -8.43
C ALA A 90 22.35 -4.81 -9.25
N ALA A 91 21.36 -5.68 -9.27
CA ALA A 91 20.07 -5.48 -9.95
C ALA A 91 18.98 -6.33 -9.34
N LEU A 92 17.72 -5.92 -9.55
CA LEU A 92 16.53 -6.60 -9.06
C LEU A 92 15.42 -6.51 -10.10
N GLY A 93 14.67 -7.59 -10.28
CA GLY A 93 13.39 -7.64 -10.97
C GLY A 93 12.35 -8.35 -10.12
N GLN A 94 11.09 -7.92 -10.22
CA GLN A 94 9.96 -8.55 -9.55
C GLN A 94 8.75 -8.65 -10.46
N VAL A 95 7.96 -9.71 -10.28
CA VAL A 95 6.60 -9.84 -10.77
C VAL A 95 5.72 -10.26 -9.59
N TRP A 96 4.51 -9.71 -9.51
CA TRP A 96 3.57 -10.06 -8.45
C TRP A 96 2.14 -10.07 -8.95
N HIS A 97 1.34 -10.97 -8.33
CA HIS A 97 -0.09 -11.08 -8.56
C HIS A 97 -0.82 -11.08 -7.22
N ASN A 98 -1.95 -10.39 -7.17
CA ASN A 98 -2.81 -10.39 -6.00
C ASN A 98 -4.01 -11.32 -6.26
N TYR A 99 -3.90 -12.54 -5.77
CA TYR A 99 -4.98 -13.51 -5.85
C TYR A 99 -6.02 -13.22 -4.77
N ALA A 100 -7.29 -13.23 -5.16
CA ALA A 100 -8.38 -12.99 -4.23
C ALA A 100 -8.37 -14.05 -3.12
N VAL A 101 -8.28 -13.61 -1.88
CA VAL A 101 -8.50 -14.48 -0.73
C VAL A 101 -10.01 -14.59 -0.52
N ALA A 102 -10.53 -15.83 -0.42
CA ALA A 102 -11.93 -16.05 -0.10
C ALA A 102 -12.28 -15.32 1.21
N ARG A 103 -13.26 -14.43 1.15
CA ARG A 103 -13.76 -13.74 2.34
C ARG A 103 -14.67 -14.69 3.11
N LEU A 104 -14.47 -14.76 4.42
CA LEU A 104 -15.43 -15.44 5.29
C LEU A 104 -16.75 -14.63 5.23
N THR A 105 -17.80 -15.26 4.74
CA THR A 105 -19.14 -14.68 4.71
C THR A 105 -19.82 -14.94 6.04
N LEU A 106 -20.06 -13.89 6.81
CA LEU A 106 -20.83 -13.91 8.06
C LEU A 106 -22.03 -12.99 7.89
N PRO A 107 -23.12 -13.22 8.64
CA PRO A 107 -24.27 -12.31 8.65
C PRO A 107 -23.83 -10.87 8.93
N ALA A 108 -24.57 -9.89 8.37
CA ALA A 108 -24.31 -8.48 8.62
C ALA A 108 -24.21 -8.18 10.13
N PRO A 109 -23.32 -7.27 10.54
CA PRO A 109 -23.24 -6.85 11.93
C PRO A 109 -24.50 -6.08 12.34
N GLN A 110 -24.70 -5.92 13.64
CA GLN A 110 -25.82 -5.16 14.16
C GLN A 110 -25.61 -3.66 13.89
N LEU A 111 -26.58 -3.02 13.27
CA LEU A 111 -26.70 -1.58 13.15
C LEU A 111 -27.48 -1.03 14.37
N VAL A 112 -26.91 -0.03 15.05
CA VAL A 112 -27.54 0.66 16.19
C VAL A 112 -27.55 2.15 15.89
N GLU A 113 -28.73 2.72 15.67
CA GLU A 113 -28.88 4.16 15.45
C GLU A 113 -29.36 4.88 16.71
N MET A 114 -28.69 5.99 17.02
CA MET A 114 -29.01 6.89 18.11
C MET A 114 -29.01 8.35 17.62
N ASP A 115 -29.54 9.26 18.43
CA ASP A 115 -29.64 10.69 18.06
C ASP A 115 -28.26 11.30 17.75
N CYS A 116 -27.22 10.93 18.52
CA CYS A 116 -25.89 11.53 18.42
C CYS A 116 -24.89 10.68 17.61
N ASN A 117 -25.17 9.39 17.40
CA ASN A 117 -24.23 8.48 16.77
C ASN A 117 -24.91 7.30 16.08
N VAL A 118 -24.10 6.61 15.25
CA VAL A 118 -24.41 5.32 14.65
C VAL A 118 -23.35 4.33 15.10
N GLY A 119 -23.77 3.21 15.65
CA GLY A 119 -22.92 2.09 16.03
C GLY A 119 -23.06 0.91 15.07
N VAL A 120 -21.96 0.24 14.73
CA VAL A 120 -21.94 -1.02 14.01
C VAL A 120 -21.20 -2.03 14.87
N LYS A 121 -21.89 -3.09 15.31
CA LYS A 121 -21.37 -4.02 16.31
C LYS A 121 -21.47 -5.46 15.84
N GLY A 122 -20.39 -6.20 16.00
CA GLY A 122 -20.33 -7.65 15.78
C GLY A 122 -19.56 -8.35 16.89
N GLU A 123 -19.27 -9.63 16.68
CA GLU A 123 -18.50 -10.41 17.64
C GLU A 123 -17.04 -9.92 17.65
N GLY A 124 -16.61 -9.39 18.80
CA GLY A 124 -15.24 -8.90 19.00
C GLY A 124 -14.92 -7.57 18.35
N PHE A 125 -15.87 -6.86 17.74
CA PHE A 125 -15.61 -5.54 17.16
C PHE A 125 -16.78 -4.56 17.33
N GLU A 126 -16.43 -3.27 17.26
CA GLU A 126 -17.38 -2.15 17.28
C GLU A 126 -16.82 -0.96 16.53
N TYR A 127 -17.64 -0.36 15.67
CA TYR A 127 -17.39 0.94 15.02
C TYR A 127 -18.43 1.94 15.51
N ILE A 128 -17.99 3.17 15.84
CA ILE A 128 -18.91 4.25 16.22
C ILE A 128 -18.64 5.45 15.31
N PHE A 129 -19.72 5.94 14.70
CA PHE A 129 -19.74 7.15 13.90
C PHE A 129 -20.50 8.23 14.64
N GLY A 130 -19.88 9.37 14.93
CA GLY A 130 -20.53 10.54 15.51
C GLY A 130 -21.22 11.39 14.45
N ARG A 131 -22.49 11.78 14.68
CA ARG A 131 -23.15 12.75 13.82
C ARG A 131 -22.41 14.10 13.94
N GLY A 132 -22.05 14.69 12.80
CA GLY A 132 -21.22 15.89 12.75
C GLY A 132 -19.68 15.64 12.81
N LYS A 133 -19.25 14.38 13.02
CA LYS A 133 -17.81 14.02 13.16
C LYS A 133 -17.34 12.95 12.18
N GLY A 134 -18.19 11.97 11.82
CA GLY A 134 -17.78 10.77 11.08
C GLY A 134 -17.27 9.66 12.01
N LEU A 135 -16.31 8.86 11.56
CA LEU A 135 -15.79 7.70 12.32
C LEU A 135 -14.96 8.16 13.53
N VAL A 136 -15.44 7.88 14.74
CA VAL A 136 -14.84 8.35 16.00
C VAL A 136 -14.27 7.22 16.87
N SER A 137 -14.67 5.97 16.65
CA SER A 137 -14.18 4.84 17.45
C SER A 137 -14.12 3.57 16.60
N ILE A 138 -13.02 2.86 16.76
CA ILE A 138 -12.84 1.49 16.27
C ILE A 138 -12.33 0.67 17.45
N ARG A 139 -13.06 -0.41 17.78
CA ARG A 139 -12.64 -1.35 18.82
C ARG A 139 -12.55 -2.75 18.29
N TYR A 140 -11.50 -3.46 18.68
CA TYR A 140 -11.37 -4.91 18.48
C TYR A 140 -11.02 -5.58 19.80
N ASN A 141 -11.78 -6.61 20.15
CA ASN A 141 -11.64 -7.36 21.42
C ASN A 141 -11.55 -6.43 22.65
N GLY A 142 -12.37 -5.37 22.65
CA GLY A 142 -12.40 -4.37 23.72
C GLY A 142 -11.29 -3.31 23.66
N VAL A 143 -10.30 -3.45 22.78
CA VAL A 143 -9.21 -2.49 22.62
C VAL A 143 -9.62 -1.38 21.67
N GLN A 144 -9.57 -0.13 22.15
CA GLN A 144 -9.77 1.07 21.31
C GLN A 144 -8.53 1.33 20.48
N LEU A 145 -8.71 1.58 19.18
CA LEU A 145 -7.59 1.81 18.25
C LEU A 145 -7.34 3.29 17.96
N LEU A 146 -8.36 4.14 18.08
CA LEU A 146 -8.28 5.55 17.72
C LEU A 146 -8.12 6.44 18.97
N ASP A 147 -7.28 7.46 18.89
CA ASP A 147 -7.20 8.54 19.88
C ASP A 147 -8.09 9.75 19.51
N ASP A 148 -8.40 9.92 18.22
CA ASP A 148 -9.24 11.01 17.71
C ASP A 148 -10.05 10.56 16.50
N THR A 149 -10.88 11.45 15.96
CA THR A 149 -11.75 11.24 14.79
C THR A 149 -10.93 10.99 13.52
N VAL A 150 -11.33 9.98 12.76
CA VAL A 150 -10.82 9.77 11.39
C VAL A 150 -11.33 10.89 10.50
N ARG A 151 -10.46 11.47 9.69
CA ARG A 151 -10.81 12.61 8.84
C ARG A 151 -10.19 12.52 7.45
N PRO A 152 -10.76 13.18 6.45
CA PRO A 152 -10.14 13.30 5.14
C PRO A 152 -8.74 13.90 5.25
N ASN A 153 -7.81 13.41 4.46
CA ASN A 153 -6.46 13.95 4.35
C ASN A 153 -6.13 14.23 2.89
N PHE A 154 -5.62 15.44 2.65
CA PHE A 154 -5.24 15.93 1.33
C PHE A 154 -3.79 16.41 1.31
N TRP A 155 -3.06 16.25 2.43
CA TRP A 155 -1.75 16.81 2.61
C TRP A 155 -0.72 15.75 3.00
N ARG A 156 0.41 15.78 2.32
CA ARG A 156 1.62 15.05 2.66
C ARG A 156 2.79 16.01 2.94
N ALA A 157 3.87 15.49 3.48
CA ALA A 157 5.11 16.24 3.57
C ALA A 157 5.58 16.68 2.16
N PRO A 158 5.94 17.94 1.95
CA PRO A 158 6.43 18.41 0.67
C PRO A 158 7.71 17.69 0.25
N THR A 159 7.84 17.43 -1.05
CA THR A 159 9.10 16.97 -1.65
C THR A 159 9.96 18.19 -2.07
N ASN A 160 11.24 17.94 -2.35
CA ASN A 160 12.11 18.99 -2.89
C ASN A 160 11.59 19.55 -4.23
N ASN A 161 10.86 18.74 -5.02
CA ASN A 161 10.25 19.19 -6.26
C ASN A 161 9.10 20.16 -5.99
N ASP A 162 8.23 19.86 -5.01
CA ASP A 162 7.14 20.75 -4.60
C ASP A 162 7.69 22.12 -4.15
N GLU A 163 8.79 22.11 -3.39
CA GLU A 163 9.47 23.35 -2.94
C GLU A 163 10.10 24.11 -4.11
N GLY A 164 10.77 23.40 -5.02
CA GLY A 164 11.44 24.00 -6.17
C GLY A 164 10.49 24.65 -7.17
N CYS A 165 9.27 24.11 -7.31
CA CYS A 165 8.23 24.64 -8.19
C CYS A 165 7.30 25.66 -7.53
N ALA A 166 7.53 26.02 -6.25
CA ALA A 166 6.66 26.88 -5.44
C ALA A 166 5.21 26.37 -5.31
N GLU A 167 4.99 25.07 -5.49
CA GLU A 167 3.68 24.43 -5.41
C GLU A 167 3.04 24.53 -4.01
N LEU A 168 3.85 24.75 -2.98
CA LEU A 168 3.39 24.92 -1.61
C LEU A 168 2.35 26.05 -1.47
N PHE A 169 2.47 27.12 -2.24
CA PHE A 169 1.49 28.21 -2.23
C PHE A 169 0.20 27.80 -2.92
N THR A 170 0.29 27.08 -4.04
CA THR A 170 -0.86 26.58 -4.79
C THR A 170 -1.64 25.55 -3.97
N PHE A 171 -0.93 24.71 -3.22
CA PHE A 171 -1.50 23.63 -2.43
C PHE A 171 -1.84 24.00 -0.98
N ALA A 172 -1.56 25.25 -0.56
CA ALA A 172 -1.74 25.69 0.83
C ALA A 172 -3.15 25.39 1.40
N PHE A 173 -4.20 25.51 0.56
CA PHE A 173 -5.58 25.16 0.91
C PHE A 173 -5.68 23.72 1.44
N TRP A 174 -5.02 22.77 0.77
CA TRP A 174 -5.13 21.35 1.09
C TRP A 174 -4.52 20.97 2.44
N LYS A 175 -3.55 21.76 2.93
CA LYS A 175 -2.93 21.55 4.25
C LYS A 175 -3.95 21.58 5.39
N THR A 176 -5.00 22.35 5.23
CA THR A 176 -6.02 22.55 6.26
C THR A 176 -7.40 22.04 5.87
N ALA A 177 -7.62 21.71 4.60
CA ALA A 177 -8.92 21.30 4.09
C ALA A 177 -9.53 20.10 4.86
N GLY A 178 -8.72 19.06 5.11
CA GLY A 178 -9.17 17.91 5.89
C GLY A 178 -9.40 18.21 7.38
N LEU A 179 -8.59 19.10 7.97
CA LEU A 179 -8.73 19.51 9.37
C LEU A 179 -10.05 20.24 9.64
N TYR A 180 -10.49 21.06 8.69
CA TYR A 180 -11.71 21.86 8.79
C TYR A 180 -12.88 21.27 8.01
N ALA A 181 -12.74 20.05 7.47
CA ALA A 181 -13.86 19.32 6.86
C ALA A 181 -14.90 18.98 7.93
N ARG A 182 -16.19 19.20 7.61
CA ARG A 182 -17.31 18.89 8.50
C ARG A 182 -18.11 17.73 7.95
N CYS A 183 -18.42 16.77 8.78
CA CYS A 183 -19.35 15.70 8.44
C CYS A 183 -20.80 16.22 8.60
N ASP A 184 -21.37 16.79 7.56
CA ASP A 184 -22.67 17.44 7.63
C ASP A 184 -23.83 16.43 7.60
N ASN A 185 -23.62 15.25 7.03
CA ASN A 185 -24.64 14.21 7.00
C ASN A 185 -24.01 12.82 7.22
N LEU A 186 -24.67 12.03 8.07
CA LEU A 186 -24.31 10.64 8.34
C LEU A 186 -25.57 9.78 8.21
N THR A 187 -25.53 8.81 7.30
CA THR A 187 -26.57 7.81 7.12
C THR A 187 -25.98 6.41 7.26
N ALA A 188 -26.79 5.44 7.65
CA ALA A 188 -26.37 4.05 7.67
C ALA A 188 -27.54 3.12 7.29
N GLU A 189 -27.20 2.01 6.64
CA GLU A 189 -28.16 0.98 6.27
C GLU A 189 -27.52 -0.41 6.29
N THR A 190 -28.33 -1.43 6.53
CA THR A 190 -27.91 -2.83 6.33
C THR A 190 -28.21 -3.23 4.89
N LYS A 191 -27.18 -3.71 4.18
CA LYS A 191 -27.27 -4.14 2.77
C LYS A 191 -26.55 -5.47 2.57
N GLY A 192 -27.33 -6.54 2.37
CA GLY A 192 -26.76 -7.90 2.31
C GLY A 192 -26.03 -8.25 3.58
N ASP A 193 -24.78 -8.68 3.47
CA ASP A 193 -23.91 -9.08 4.59
C ASP A 193 -23.11 -7.91 5.19
N PHE A 194 -23.44 -6.67 4.82
CA PHE A 194 -22.75 -5.46 5.26
C PHE A 194 -23.68 -4.48 5.98
N VAL A 195 -23.11 -3.70 6.88
CA VAL A 195 -23.62 -2.39 7.25
C VAL A 195 -22.80 -1.33 6.53
N ILE A 196 -23.46 -0.44 5.79
CA ILE A 196 -22.83 0.66 5.07
C ILE A 196 -23.14 1.96 5.83
N ALA A 197 -22.13 2.58 6.40
CA ALA A 197 -22.21 3.92 6.95
C ALA A 197 -21.63 4.92 5.95
N ARG A 198 -22.42 5.92 5.55
CA ARG A 198 -22.02 6.99 4.62
C ARG A 198 -21.86 8.29 5.38
N ALA A 199 -20.65 8.83 5.41
CA ALA A 199 -20.32 10.14 5.95
C ALA A 199 -20.09 11.13 4.80
N ASN A 200 -20.90 12.18 4.71
CA ASN A 200 -20.74 13.22 3.71
C ASN A 200 -20.05 14.42 4.37
N TYR A 201 -18.82 14.69 3.92
CA TYR A 201 -18.04 15.83 4.39
C TYR A 201 -18.18 17.02 3.47
N THR A 202 -18.22 18.22 4.04
CA THR A 202 -18.11 19.49 3.32
C THR A 202 -16.79 20.15 3.69
N LEU A 203 -16.00 20.48 2.68
CA LEU A 203 -14.71 21.17 2.80
C LEU A 203 -14.91 22.66 3.00
N PRO A 204 -13.87 23.40 3.46
CA PRO A 204 -13.97 24.87 3.70
C PRO A 204 -14.40 25.70 2.49
N ASP A 205 -14.17 25.22 1.28
CA ASP A 205 -14.59 25.87 0.02
C ASP A 205 -15.98 25.44 -0.48
N GLY A 206 -16.70 24.63 0.32
CA GLY A 206 -18.05 24.15 0.01
C GLY A 206 -18.10 22.88 -0.87
N GLN A 207 -16.97 22.35 -1.31
CA GLN A 207 -16.93 21.08 -2.02
C GLN A 207 -17.28 19.91 -1.09
N THR A 208 -17.92 18.87 -1.64
CA THR A 208 -18.38 17.72 -0.85
C THR A 208 -17.55 16.48 -1.14
N LEU A 209 -17.37 15.64 -0.12
CA LEU A 209 -16.67 14.37 -0.19
C LEU A 209 -17.49 13.30 0.53
N PRO A 210 -18.19 12.41 -0.22
CA PRO A 210 -18.81 11.23 0.37
C PRO A 210 -17.76 10.16 0.66
N ILE A 211 -17.90 9.53 1.83
CA ILE A 211 -17.07 8.41 2.27
C ILE A 211 -17.98 7.30 2.74
N ASP A 212 -17.89 6.15 2.10
CA ASP A 212 -18.63 4.94 2.44
C ASP A 212 -17.75 3.99 3.23
N PHE A 213 -18.24 3.53 4.37
CA PHE A 213 -17.64 2.51 5.23
C PHE A 213 -18.52 1.26 5.19
N ALA A 214 -18.14 0.26 4.43
CA ALA A 214 -18.86 -1.01 4.32
C ALA A 214 -18.25 -2.03 5.28
N ILE A 215 -18.95 -2.34 6.36
CA ILE A 215 -18.47 -3.20 7.45
C ILE A 215 -19.17 -4.56 7.34
N ASP A 216 -18.37 -5.64 7.20
CA ASP A 216 -18.87 -7.01 7.14
C ASP A 216 -19.01 -7.67 8.53
N GLY A 217 -19.61 -8.86 8.59
CA GLY A 217 -19.83 -9.59 9.84
C GLY A 217 -18.56 -10.08 10.54
N ALA A 218 -17.40 -10.04 9.85
CA ALA A 218 -16.10 -10.32 10.45
C ALA A 218 -15.40 -9.07 11.00
N GLY A 219 -16.05 -7.89 10.90
CA GLY A 219 -15.51 -6.61 11.33
C GLY A 219 -14.55 -5.96 10.34
N ARG A 220 -14.43 -6.48 9.12
CA ARG A 220 -13.65 -5.84 8.08
C ARG A 220 -14.42 -4.64 7.55
N CYS A 221 -13.71 -3.53 7.34
CA CYS A 221 -14.28 -2.30 6.81
C CYS A 221 -13.64 -1.99 5.45
N ASP A 222 -14.41 -2.04 4.38
CA ASP A 222 -14.02 -1.53 3.08
C ASP A 222 -14.41 -0.05 3.02
N ILE A 223 -13.44 0.83 2.74
CA ILE A 223 -13.65 2.28 2.72
C ILE A 223 -13.54 2.77 1.28
N THR A 224 -14.58 3.47 0.81
CA THR A 224 -14.61 4.07 -0.51
C THR A 224 -14.73 5.58 -0.39
N MET A 225 -13.79 6.29 -1.00
CA MET A 225 -13.79 7.74 -1.12
C MET A 225 -13.87 8.11 -2.60
N THR A 226 -14.78 9.03 -2.95
CA THR A 226 -14.93 9.48 -4.34
C THR A 226 -14.77 10.98 -4.40
N TRP A 227 -13.69 11.45 -5.06
CA TRP A 227 -13.49 12.86 -5.31
C TRP A 227 -14.28 13.30 -6.55
N GLN A 228 -15.16 14.27 -6.38
CA GLN A 228 -15.97 14.88 -7.44
C GLN A 228 -15.77 16.41 -7.49
N GLY A 229 -14.79 16.91 -6.78
CA GLY A 229 -14.51 18.33 -6.70
C GLY A 229 -13.88 18.89 -7.99
N THR A 230 -13.92 20.20 -8.12
CA THR A 230 -13.36 20.94 -9.27
C THR A 230 -11.84 21.11 -9.20
N ARG A 231 -11.26 21.00 -8.02
CA ARG A 231 -9.80 21.04 -7.85
C ARG A 231 -9.22 19.66 -8.14
N THR A 232 -8.34 19.56 -9.12
CA THR A 232 -7.74 18.30 -9.58
C THR A 232 -6.33 18.07 -9.07
N GLU A 233 -5.68 19.12 -8.58
CA GLU A 233 -4.28 19.07 -8.07
C GLU A 233 -4.29 18.83 -6.57
N LEU A 234 -4.33 17.54 -6.20
CA LEU A 234 -4.32 17.08 -4.82
C LEU A 234 -2.92 16.58 -4.46
N PRO A 235 -2.24 17.14 -3.45
CA PRO A 235 -0.94 16.63 -2.97
C PRO A 235 -1.04 15.17 -2.46
N GLU A 236 -2.19 14.86 -1.87
CA GLU A 236 -2.56 13.52 -1.40
C GLU A 236 -4.08 13.36 -1.41
N PHE A 237 -4.56 12.12 -1.47
CA PHE A 237 -5.97 11.80 -1.31
C PHE A 237 -6.13 10.54 -0.46
N GLY A 238 -6.60 10.70 0.78
CA GLY A 238 -6.72 9.61 1.72
C GLY A 238 -7.47 9.97 3.00
N LEU A 239 -7.31 9.11 4.01
CA LEU A 239 -7.83 9.30 5.36
C LEU A 239 -6.68 9.33 6.36
N LEU A 240 -6.77 10.21 7.33
CA LEU A 240 -5.92 10.23 8.50
C LEU A 240 -6.58 9.46 9.64
N PHE A 241 -5.91 8.42 10.12
CA PHE A 241 -6.30 7.65 11.29
C PHE A 241 -5.40 8.02 12.46
N PRO A 242 -5.90 8.81 13.43
CA PRO A 242 -5.17 9.11 14.65
C PRO A 242 -5.17 7.86 15.55
N LEU A 243 -4.18 6.98 15.36
CA LEU A 243 -4.06 5.76 16.15
C LEU A 243 -3.55 6.08 17.56
N ARG A 244 -3.92 5.23 18.50
CA ARG A 244 -3.40 5.32 19.86
C ARG A 244 -1.88 5.22 19.88
N ARG A 245 -1.24 6.08 20.66
CA ARG A 245 0.23 6.18 20.77
C ARG A 245 0.92 4.91 21.28
N GLU A 246 0.17 3.99 21.92
CA GLU A 246 0.68 2.70 22.35
C GLU A 246 0.87 1.71 21.18
N LEU A 247 0.25 2.01 20.01
CA LEU A 247 0.41 1.25 18.77
C LEU A 247 1.65 1.77 18.04
N THR A 248 2.83 1.31 18.45
CA THR A 248 4.13 1.83 17.96
C THR A 248 4.73 1.00 16.83
N GLU A 249 4.25 -0.21 16.63
CA GLU A 249 4.73 -1.10 15.57
C GLU A 249 3.78 -1.06 14.37
N VAL A 250 4.33 -0.75 13.21
CA VAL A 250 3.61 -0.75 11.95
C VAL A 250 4.22 -1.78 11.01
N SER A 251 3.39 -2.71 10.54
CA SER A 251 3.77 -3.64 9.48
C SER A 251 2.86 -3.46 8.28
N TYR A 252 3.42 -3.44 7.09
CA TYR A 252 2.65 -3.34 5.86
C TYR A 252 3.20 -4.25 4.76
N LEU A 253 2.33 -4.59 3.83
CA LEU A 253 2.65 -5.34 2.63
C LEU A 253 2.48 -4.42 1.43
N GLY A 254 3.57 -4.16 0.72
CA GLY A 254 3.56 -3.20 -0.38
C GLY A 254 4.95 -2.86 -0.89
N LEU A 255 5.02 -1.84 -1.73
CA LEU A 255 6.30 -1.30 -2.19
C LEU A 255 6.99 -0.54 -1.06
N GLY A 256 8.25 -0.83 -0.83
CA GLY A 256 9.07 -0.22 0.22
C GLY A 256 10.55 -0.61 0.10
N PRO A 257 11.35 -0.49 1.16
CA PRO A 257 11.04 0.11 2.49
C PRO A 257 11.04 1.64 2.50
N ARG A 258 11.56 2.28 1.45
CA ARG A 258 11.64 3.73 1.34
C ARG A 258 10.39 4.28 0.64
N GLU A 259 10.27 5.61 0.60
CA GLU A 259 9.19 6.28 -0.14
C GLU A 259 9.16 5.85 -1.61
N THR A 260 7.95 5.66 -2.12
CA THR A 260 7.67 5.21 -3.49
C THR A 260 6.74 6.18 -4.20
N THR A 261 7.11 7.47 -4.19
CA THR A 261 6.45 8.50 -4.99
C THR A 261 6.54 8.14 -6.49
N ALA A 262 5.70 8.72 -7.32
CA ALA A 262 5.58 8.35 -8.75
C ALA A 262 6.93 8.36 -9.49
N ASP A 263 7.84 9.26 -9.13
CA ASP A 263 9.19 9.39 -9.68
C ASP A 263 10.22 8.43 -9.05
N ARG A 264 9.89 7.73 -7.95
CA ARG A 264 10.78 6.82 -7.20
C ARG A 264 10.30 5.38 -7.13
N THR A 265 9.21 5.03 -7.77
CA THR A 265 8.65 3.66 -7.76
C THR A 265 9.63 2.60 -8.25
N ALA A 266 10.53 2.95 -9.17
CA ALA A 266 11.55 2.04 -9.70
C ALA A 266 12.55 1.53 -8.63
N GLY A 267 12.68 2.22 -7.50
CA GLY A 267 13.51 1.79 -6.36
C GLY A 267 12.78 0.96 -5.33
N GLY A 268 11.46 0.86 -5.44
CA GLY A 268 10.62 0.11 -4.51
C GLY A 268 10.66 -1.39 -4.76
N LYS A 269 10.60 -2.17 -3.67
CA LYS A 269 10.46 -3.63 -3.71
C LYS A 269 9.12 -4.01 -3.10
N MET A 270 8.36 -4.87 -3.79
CA MET A 270 7.18 -5.49 -3.20
C MET A 270 7.61 -6.46 -2.11
N GLY A 271 7.10 -6.27 -0.89
CA GLY A 271 7.48 -7.08 0.26
C GLY A 271 6.69 -6.73 1.51
N ALA A 272 6.98 -7.44 2.62
CA ALA A 272 6.50 -7.12 3.95
C ALA A 272 7.57 -6.28 4.69
N TRP A 273 7.15 -5.17 5.26
CA TRP A 273 8.02 -4.21 5.93
C TRP A 273 7.48 -3.89 7.32
N SER A 274 8.36 -3.57 8.25
CA SER A 274 8.02 -3.18 9.62
C SER A 274 8.85 -1.97 10.05
N TYR A 275 8.23 -1.09 10.83
CA TYR A 275 8.84 0.07 11.45
C TYR A 275 8.55 0.07 12.95
#